data_9dda9450b7dd13f6d64a6b72d81b6f21
#
_entry.id   9dda9450b7dd13f6d64a6b72d81b6f21
#
_cell.length_a   1.000
_cell.length_b   1.000
_cell.length_c   1.000
_cell.angle_alpha   90.00
_cell.angle_beta   90.00
_cell.angle_gamma   90.00
#
_symmetry.space_group_name_H-M   'P 1'
#
loop_
_entity.id
_entity.type
_entity.pdbx_description
1 polymer ?
#
loop_
_entity_poly.entity_id
_entity_poly.type
_entity_poly.pdbx_seq_one_letter_code
_entity_poly.pdbx_strand_id
1 'polypeptide(L)'
;MSKRAKIILICIVILFIGALIWFGKKNSKSLVAFETELPFRTTIIKKTVATGKVIPLEEIEIKPQIAGIIDKVILLEGSKVKKGDLIAVVRVVPNEQSLISAKGRVDITKLRVNNTRVSYKRTKTLFEKGVVASAAFEGVELSYAQAKQDLKNAENDYLIIKRGSAGSSGAGNTNIIAQMSGTILEILVKEGDQVIQSNNFNAGTTIASIADMSKMIFEGKVDESEVGKLVKGTDIEVSIGAIAGKKFLAKLNFIAPKGTEEGGAVQFKIKADVSLDDDFFIRAGYSANADIILVKKDSVLAIKEGLLRFDKETAVSYTHLRAHETHDD
;
A
#
# COMPACT_ATOMS: atom_id res chain seq x y z
N MET A 1 87.24 -8.95 -62.90
CA MET A 1 86.42 -8.13 -62.04
C MET A 1 87.26 -7.60 -60.90
N SER A 2 87.36 -6.27 -60.75
CA SER A 2 88.14 -5.65 -59.70
C SER A 2 87.56 -6.01 -58.30
N LYS A 3 88.49 -6.03 -57.29
CA LYS A 3 88.04 -6.37 -55.90
C LYS A 3 86.94 -5.46 -55.40
N ARG A 4 86.84 -4.24 -55.90
CA ARG A 4 85.72 -3.30 -55.58
C ARG A 4 84.40 -3.70 -56.14
N ALA A 5 84.31 -4.33 -57.36
CA ALA A 5 83.08 -4.80 -57.95
C ALA A 5 82.53 -6.01 -57.20
N LYS A 6 83.34 -6.88 -56.65
CA LYS A 6 82.84 -8.02 -55.79
C LYS A 6 82.25 -7.55 -54.50
N ILE A 7 82.79 -6.54 -53.87
CA ILE A 7 82.29 -5.99 -52.61
C ILE A 7 80.93 -5.30 -52.87
N ILE A 8 80.76 -4.54 -53.92
CA ILE A 8 79.48 -3.90 -54.28
C ILE A 8 78.41 -4.94 -54.55
N LEU A 9 78.76 -6.04 -55.28
CA LEU A 9 77.79 -7.14 -55.55
C LEU A 9 77.29 -7.85 -54.23
N ILE A 10 78.24 -8.06 -53.28
CA ILE A 10 77.89 -8.66 -51.98
C ILE A 10 77.00 -7.73 -51.18
N CYS A 11 77.23 -6.43 -51.15
CA CYS A 11 76.35 -5.46 -50.46
C CYS A 11 74.94 -5.40 -51.05
N ILE A 12 74.82 -5.50 -52.40
CA ILE A 12 73.49 -5.53 -53.08
C ILE A 12 72.73 -6.83 -52.73
N VAL A 13 73.46 -7.96 -52.68
CA VAL A 13 72.78 -9.25 -52.27
C VAL A 13 72.37 -9.22 -50.83
N ILE A 14 73.14 -8.66 -49.92
CA ILE A 14 72.75 -8.55 -48.51
C ILE A 14 71.59 -7.59 -48.38
N LEU A 15 71.54 -6.47 -49.11
CA LEU A 15 70.43 -5.53 -49.11
C LEU A 15 69.14 -6.14 -49.65
N PHE A 16 69.26 -6.96 -50.70
CA PHE A 16 68.15 -7.69 -51.31
C PHE A 16 67.59 -8.76 -50.38
N ILE A 17 68.46 -9.54 -49.68
CA ILE A 17 68.07 -10.49 -48.67
C ILE A 17 67.40 -9.81 -47.48
N GLY A 18 67.96 -8.65 -47.03
CA GLY A 18 67.34 -7.84 -45.97
C GLY A 18 65.91 -7.35 -46.35
N ALA A 19 65.76 -6.89 -47.61
CA ALA A 19 64.47 -6.46 -48.13
C ALA A 19 63.46 -7.62 -48.24
N LEU A 20 63.87 -8.80 -48.66
CA LEU A 20 63.03 -10.02 -48.68
C LEU A 20 62.54 -10.44 -47.31
N ILE A 21 63.47 -10.43 -46.31
CA ILE A 21 63.12 -10.75 -44.91
C ILE A 21 62.18 -9.69 -44.34
N TRP A 22 62.38 -8.40 -44.62
CA TRP A 22 61.52 -7.31 -44.19
C TRP A 22 60.11 -7.42 -44.82
N PHE A 23 60.03 -7.70 -46.10
CA PHE A 23 58.76 -7.88 -46.86
C PHE A 23 58.01 -9.14 -46.38
N GLY A 24 58.72 -10.26 -46.09
CA GLY A 24 58.17 -11.49 -45.53
C GLY A 24 57.58 -11.27 -44.15
N LYS A 25 58.28 -10.53 -43.27
CA LYS A 25 57.79 -10.18 -41.94
C LYS A 25 56.60 -9.24 -41.95
N LYS A 26 56.54 -8.29 -42.90
CA LYS A 26 55.45 -7.33 -43.03
C LYS A 26 54.17 -7.97 -43.59
N ASN A 27 54.28 -9.09 -44.29
CA ASN A 27 53.15 -9.76 -44.92
C ASN A 27 52.65 -11.00 -44.15
N SER A 28 53.20 -11.30 -42.96
CA SER A 28 52.63 -12.31 -42.04
C SER A 28 51.32 -11.74 -41.48
N LYS A 29 50.23 -12.03 -42.16
CA LYS A 29 48.88 -11.83 -41.59
C LYS A 29 48.82 -12.63 -40.28
N SER A 30 48.54 -11.97 -39.18
CA SER A 30 48.27 -12.66 -37.93
C SER A 30 47.12 -13.68 -38.18
N LEU A 31 47.41 -14.92 -37.94
CA LEU A 31 46.37 -15.92 -37.92
C LEU A 31 45.37 -15.55 -36.83
N VAL A 32 44.19 -15.15 -37.25
CA VAL A 32 43.10 -14.91 -36.30
C VAL A 32 42.76 -16.25 -35.67
N ALA A 33 43.17 -16.43 -34.43
CA ALA A 33 42.76 -17.56 -33.64
C ALA A 33 41.28 -17.33 -33.26
N PHE A 34 40.41 -18.15 -33.84
CA PHE A 34 39.01 -18.16 -33.45
C PHE A 34 38.87 -19.04 -32.21
N GLU A 35 38.39 -18.43 -31.13
CA GLU A 35 37.97 -19.16 -29.94
C GLU A 35 36.56 -19.71 -30.22
N THR A 36 36.41 -21.03 -30.17
CA THR A 36 35.13 -21.69 -30.44
C THR A 36 34.50 -22.15 -29.14
N GLU A 37 33.23 -21.87 -28.95
CA GLU A 37 32.46 -22.39 -27.83
C GLU A 37 31.29 -23.23 -28.35
N LEU A 38 30.95 -24.29 -27.60
CA LEU A 38 29.81 -25.15 -27.92
C LEU A 38 28.53 -24.51 -27.36
N PRO A 39 27.40 -24.66 -28.10
CA PRO A 39 26.08 -24.28 -27.57
C PRO A 39 25.82 -25.08 -26.27
N PHE A 40 25.24 -24.38 -25.28
CA PHE A 40 24.89 -24.97 -24.00
C PHE A 40 23.37 -24.86 -23.75
N ARG A 41 22.85 -25.77 -22.92
CA ARG A 41 21.44 -25.71 -22.53
C ARG A 41 21.29 -24.85 -21.27
N THR A 42 20.35 -23.90 -21.35
CA THR A 42 20.04 -23.01 -20.22
C THR A 42 18.55 -22.67 -20.18
N THR A 43 18.09 -22.12 -19.07
CA THR A 43 16.76 -21.56 -18.94
C THR A 43 16.79 -20.09 -19.32
N ILE A 44 15.97 -19.69 -20.28
CA ILE A 44 15.79 -18.28 -20.65
C ILE A 44 14.51 -17.78 -20.02
N ILE A 45 14.65 -16.70 -19.22
CA ILE A 45 13.54 -16.02 -18.57
C ILE A 45 13.42 -14.63 -19.16
N LYS A 46 12.27 -14.34 -19.78
CA LYS A 46 11.90 -12.97 -20.15
C LYS A 46 11.07 -12.40 -19.02
N LYS A 47 11.55 -11.31 -18.43
CA LYS A 47 10.88 -10.62 -17.31
C LYS A 47 10.72 -9.15 -17.60
N THR A 48 9.71 -8.54 -16.99
CA THR A 48 9.57 -7.08 -16.86
C THR A 48 9.65 -6.70 -15.40
N VAL A 49 10.04 -5.46 -15.12
CA VAL A 49 10.21 -4.95 -13.76
C VAL A 49 9.13 -3.94 -13.47
N ALA A 50 8.45 -4.14 -12.34
CA ALA A 50 7.54 -3.15 -11.77
C ALA A 50 8.18 -2.55 -10.52
N THR A 51 8.13 -1.23 -10.40
CA THR A 51 8.54 -0.53 -9.18
C THR A 51 7.33 -0.21 -8.32
N GLY A 52 7.48 -0.29 -7.01
CA GLY A 52 6.36 -0.05 -6.11
C GLY A 52 6.76 -0.14 -4.65
N LYS A 53 5.80 -0.53 -3.82
CA LYS A 53 5.96 -0.68 -2.38
C LYS A 53 5.21 -1.91 -1.86
N VAL A 54 5.66 -2.41 -0.73
CA VAL A 54 4.94 -3.46 0.02
C VAL A 54 4.10 -2.77 1.07
N ILE A 55 2.79 -3.03 1.04
CA ILE A 55 1.79 -2.45 1.94
C ILE A 55 0.91 -3.55 2.52
N PRO A 56 0.24 -3.33 3.66
CA PRO A 56 -0.77 -4.25 4.16
C PRO A 56 -1.92 -4.39 3.17
N LEU A 57 -2.52 -5.57 3.11
CA LEU A 57 -3.71 -5.80 2.30
C LEU A 57 -4.90 -4.97 2.80
N GLU A 58 -5.06 -4.87 4.12
CA GLU A 58 -6.12 -4.13 4.79
C GLU A 58 -5.50 -3.11 5.74
N GLU A 59 -5.83 -1.85 5.53
CA GLU A 59 -5.48 -0.71 6.38
C GLU A 59 -6.74 0.12 6.61
N ILE A 60 -7.01 0.46 7.87
CA ILE A 60 -8.17 1.25 8.27
C ILE A 60 -7.72 2.50 9.02
N GLU A 61 -8.19 3.64 8.53
CA GLU A 61 -8.05 4.91 9.24
C GLU A 61 -9.11 5.02 10.34
N ILE A 62 -8.67 5.25 11.56
CA ILE A 62 -9.54 5.47 12.72
C ILE A 62 -9.83 6.96 12.83
N LYS A 63 -11.11 7.30 12.76
CA LYS A 63 -11.60 8.69 12.83
C LYS A 63 -12.57 8.85 13.99
N PRO A 64 -12.65 10.07 14.60
CA PRO A 64 -13.57 10.30 15.70
C PRO A 64 -15.02 10.39 15.20
N GLN A 65 -15.94 9.96 16.05
CA GLN A 65 -17.40 10.09 15.79
C GLN A 65 -17.96 11.45 16.24
N ILE A 66 -17.17 12.20 17.00
CA ILE A 66 -17.54 13.54 17.50
C ILE A 66 -16.35 14.49 17.37
N ALA A 67 -16.64 15.78 17.24
CA ALA A 67 -15.63 16.81 17.31
C ALA A 67 -15.25 17.11 18.78
N GLY A 68 -13.98 17.40 19.00
CA GLY A 68 -13.48 17.71 20.35
C GLY A 68 -11.96 17.90 20.38
N ILE A 69 -11.40 17.73 21.57
CA ILE A 69 -9.95 17.78 21.81
C ILE A 69 -9.50 16.41 22.29
N ILE A 70 -8.37 15.93 21.82
CA ILE A 70 -7.74 14.71 22.31
C ILE A 70 -7.35 14.92 23.78
N ASP A 71 -7.99 14.17 24.65
CA ASP A 71 -7.73 14.23 26.10
C ASP A 71 -6.52 13.36 26.49
N LYS A 72 -6.48 12.13 25.93
CA LYS A 72 -5.38 11.19 26.13
C LYS A 72 -5.20 10.31 24.90
N VAL A 73 -3.93 9.98 24.62
CA VAL A 73 -3.52 8.91 23.70
C VAL A 73 -2.96 7.77 24.55
N ILE A 74 -3.57 6.58 24.46
CA ILE A 74 -3.28 5.46 25.38
C ILE A 74 -2.29 4.48 24.76
N LEU A 75 -2.38 4.27 23.45
CA LEU A 75 -1.54 3.33 22.73
C LEU A 75 -0.47 4.08 21.93
N LEU A 76 0.61 3.38 21.62
CA LEU A 76 1.74 3.90 20.85
C LEU A 76 1.78 3.24 19.46
N GLU A 77 2.47 3.88 18.53
CA GLU A 77 2.78 3.31 17.24
C GLU A 77 3.54 1.98 17.38
N GLY A 78 3.22 1.01 16.52
CA GLY A 78 3.76 -0.34 16.61
C GLY A 78 3.06 -1.27 17.61
N SER A 79 2.12 -0.77 18.44
CA SER A 79 1.35 -1.60 19.36
C SER A 79 0.42 -2.55 18.65
N LYS A 80 0.36 -3.80 19.08
CA LYS A 80 -0.65 -4.77 18.64
C LYS A 80 -1.97 -4.52 19.36
N VAL A 81 -3.07 -4.45 18.64
CA VAL A 81 -4.41 -4.17 19.15
C VAL A 81 -5.40 -5.24 18.71
N LYS A 82 -6.41 -5.46 19.54
CA LYS A 82 -7.59 -6.24 19.23
C LYS A 82 -8.77 -5.30 18.96
N LYS A 83 -9.71 -5.78 18.16
CA LYS A 83 -10.98 -5.06 17.95
C LYS A 83 -11.62 -4.72 19.29
N GLY A 84 -11.91 -3.43 19.52
CA GLY A 84 -12.50 -2.91 20.75
C GLY A 84 -11.50 -2.30 21.73
N ASP A 85 -10.19 -2.44 21.53
CA ASP A 85 -9.17 -1.83 22.38
C ASP A 85 -9.23 -0.30 22.28
N LEU A 86 -9.02 0.39 23.41
CA LEU A 86 -9.08 1.84 23.51
C LEU A 86 -7.75 2.45 23.05
N ILE A 87 -7.82 3.30 22.02
CA ILE A 87 -6.66 3.96 21.42
C ILE A 87 -6.46 5.35 22.01
N ALA A 88 -7.53 6.16 22.02
CA ALA A 88 -7.49 7.52 22.49
C ALA A 88 -8.85 7.92 23.10
N VAL A 89 -8.87 8.99 23.85
CA VAL A 89 -10.08 9.60 24.42
C VAL A 89 -10.22 11.02 23.88
N VAL A 90 -11.40 11.33 23.38
CA VAL A 90 -11.77 12.69 22.93
C VAL A 90 -12.63 13.37 23.99
N ARG A 91 -12.26 14.55 24.40
CA ARG A 91 -13.06 15.41 25.28
C ARG A 91 -13.88 16.37 24.42
N VAL A 92 -15.19 16.34 24.57
CA VAL A 92 -16.09 17.25 23.87
C VAL A 92 -15.88 18.67 24.38
N VAL A 93 -15.80 19.63 23.46
CA VAL A 93 -15.87 21.06 23.74
C VAL A 93 -17.24 21.54 23.26
N PRO A 94 -18.25 21.60 24.16
CA PRO A 94 -19.59 21.97 23.76
C PRO A 94 -19.66 23.44 23.35
N ASN A 95 -20.49 23.74 22.36
CA ASN A 95 -20.86 25.12 22.07
C ASN A 95 -21.70 25.65 23.25
N GLU A 96 -21.25 26.76 23.86
CA GLU A 96 -21.83 27.33 25.08
C GLU A 96 -23.30 27.74 24.85
N GLN A 97 -23.63 28.34 23.73
CA GLN A 97 -25.00 28.73 23.37
C GLN A 97 -25.92 27.50 23.32
N SER A 98 -25.48 26.41 22.70
CA SER A 98 -26.25 25.17 22.62
C SER A 98 -26.42 24.52 23.98
N LEU A 99 -25.38 24.56 24.83
CA LEU A 99 -25.42 24.01 26.19
C LEU A 99 -26.43 24.78 27.07
N ILE A 100 -26.42 26.10 27.04
CA ILE A 100 -27.36 26.97 27.77
C ILE A 100 -28.79 26.70 27.29
N SER A 101 -29.01 26.64 25.98
CA SER A 101 -30.35 26.38 25.40
C SER A 101 -30.88 24.99 25.81
N ALA A 102 -30.04 23.94 25.79
CA ALA A 102 -30.45 22.61 26.21
C ALA A 102 -30.76 22.55 27.72
N LYS A 103 -29.94 23.23 28.55
CA LYS A 103 -30.21 23.34 29.99
C LYS A 103 -31.53 24.04 30.28
N GLY A 104 -31.83 25.14 29.58
CA GLY A 104 -33.12 25.86 29.71
C GLY A 104 -34.30 24.94 29.35
N ARG A 105 -34.15 24.07 28.33
CA ARG A 105 -35.18 23.08 27.98
C ARG A 105 -35.41 22.04 29.09
N VAL A 106 -34.33 21.57 29.73
CA VAL A 106 -34.45 20.67 30.90
C VAL A 106 -35.21 21.37 32.04
N ASP A 107 -34.88 22.61 32.35
CA ASP A 107 -35.53 23.37 33.42
C ASP A 107 -37.05 23.58 33.15
N ILE A 108 -37.43 23.91 31.94
CA ILE A 108 -38.83 24.07 31.50
C ILE A 108 -39.59 22.72 31.62
N THR A 109 -39.00 21.63 31.09
CA THR A 109 -39.67 20.32 31.15
C THR A 109 -39.77 19.81 32.59
N LYS A 110 -38.84 20.10 33.47
CA LYS A 110 -38.87 19.80 34.88
C LYS A 110 -40.02 20.50 35.60
N LEU A 111 -40.25 21.79 35.29
CA LEU A 111 -41.41 22.50 35.79
C LEU A 111 -42.72 21.90 35.32
N ARG A 112 -42.79 21.48 34.03
CA ARG A 112 -43.97 20.79 33.48
C ARG A 112 -44.26 19.47 34.18
N VAL A 113 -43.24 18.64 34.44
CA VAL A 113 -43.36 17.37 35.22
C VAL A 113 -43.92 17.68 36.62
N ASN A 114 -43.41 18.71 37.31
CA ASN A 114 -43.87 19.07 38.62
C ASN A 114 -45.36 19.45 38.62
N ASN A 115 -45.79 20.29 37.64
CA ASN A 115 -47.18 20.69 37.51
C ASN A 115 -48.12 19.50 37.21
N THR A 116 -47.75 18.66 36.25
CA THR A 116 -48.55 17.48 35.90
C THR A 116 -48.56 16.47 37.03
N ARG A 117 -47.47 16.32 37.81
CA ARG A 117 -47.41 15.47 38.99
C ARG A 117 -48.40 15.89 40.08
N VAL A 118 -48.52 17.22 40.32
CA VAL A 118 -49.49 17.76 41.29
C VAL A 118 -50.92 17.42 40.85
N SER A 119 -51.22 17.65 39.56
CA SER A 119 -52.51 17.32 38.98
C SER A 119 -52.81 15.81 39.07
N TYR A 120 -51.85 14.97 38.70
CA TYR A 120 -51.93 13.54 38.80
C TYR A 120 -52.23 13.06 40.24
N LYS A 121 -51.47 13.55 41.23
CA LYS A 121 -51.69 13.18 42.62
C LYS A 121 -53.08 13.56 43.12
N ARG A 122 -53.54 14.78 42.76
CA ARG A 122 -54.88 15.30 43.15
C ARG A 122 -55.98 14.42 42.53
N THR A 123 -55.89 14.22 41.21
CA THR A 123 -56.90 13.44 40.46
C THR A 123 -56.94 11.98 40.89
N LYS A 124 -55.77 11.40 41.21
CA LYS A 124 -55.65 10.04 41.75
C LYS A 124 -56.40 9.88 43.07
N THR A 125 -56.21 10.82 44.01
CA THR A 125 -56.92 10.80 45.30
C THR A 125 -58.44 10.93 45.12
N LEU A 126 -58.90 11.75 44.16
CA LEU A 126 -60.33 11.89 43.86
C LEU A 126 -60.92 10.69 43.16
N PHE A 127 -60.14 10.01 42.29
CA PHE A 127 -60.53 8.76 41.66
C PHE A 127 -60.67 7.61 42.68
N GLU A 128 -59.71 7.50 43.58
CA GLU A 128 -59.77 6.50 44.68
C GLU A 128 -60.98 6.71 45.61
N LYS A 129 -61.48 7.96 45.68
CA LYS A 129 -62.71 8.31 46.42
C LYS A 129 -64.00 8.18 45.57
N GLY A 130 -63.90 7.71 44.32
CA GLY A 130 -65.06 7.59 43.43
C GLY A 130 -65.63 8.93 42.88
N VAL A 131 -64.92 10.04 43.04
CA VAL A 131 -65.40 11.38 42.67
C VAL A 131 -65.16 11.73 41.19
N VAL A 132 -64.15 11.08 40.57
CA VAL A 132 -63.73 11.33 39.18
C VAL A 132 -63.87 10.07 38.34
N ALA A 133 -64.34 10.23 37.08
CA ALA A 133 -64.46 9.16 36.13
C ALA A 133 -63.08 8.59 35.67
N SER A 134 -63.03 7.30 35.35
CA SER A 134 -61.80 6.61 34.89
C SER A 134 -61.12 7.33 33.70
N ALA A 135 -61.92 7.70 32.70
CA ALA A 135 -61.40 8.40 31.52
C ALA A 135 -60.68 9.72 31.85
N ALA A 136 -61.18 10.49 32.84
CA ALA A 136 -60.53 11.74 33.27
C ALA A 136 -59.24 11.47 34.05
N PHE A 137 -59.17 10.41 34.84
CA PHE A 137 -57.94 9.98 35.53
C PHE A 137 -56.91 9.51 34.52
N GLU A 138 -57.28 8.63 33.57
CA GLU A 138 -56.40 8.11 32.54
C GLU A 138 -55.76 9.25 31.69
N GLY A 139 -56.54 10.31 31.32
CA GLY A 139 -56.05 11.44 30.63
C GLY A 139 -54.96 12.23 31.37
N VAL A 140 -55.14 12.38 32.71
CA VAL A 140 -54.15 13.05 33.58
C VAL A 140 -52.92 12.16 33.81
N GLU A 141 -53.14 10.86 33.95
CA GLU A 141 -52.00 9.88 34.05
C GLU A 141 -51.16 9.88 32.79
N LEU A 142 -51.80 9.84 31.60
CA LEU A 142 -51.08 9.92 30.32
C LEU A 142 -50.31 11.26 30.20
N SER A 143 -50.91 12.38 30.55
CA SER A 143 -50.23 13.68 30.53
C SER A 143 -49.00 13.74 31.46
N TYR A 144 -49.08 13.10 32.63
CA TYR A 144 -47.91 13.02 33.53
C TYR A 144 -46.84 12.07 32.98
N ALA A 145 -47.23 10.92 32.38
CA ALA A 145 -46.29 10.01 31.74
C ALA A 145 -45.59 10.66 30.55
N GLN A 146 -46.31 11.42 29.73
CA GLN A 146 -45.75 12.19 28.61
C GLN A 146 -44.72 13.24 29.12
N ALA A 147 -45.09 14.03 30.13
CA ALA A 147 -44.20 15.04 30.70
C ALA A 147 -42.92 14.44 31.26
N LYS A 148 -42.97 13.24 31.88
CA LYS A 148 -41.77 12.52 32.33
C LYS A 148 -40.90 12.06 31.16
N GLN A 149 -41.50 11.61 30.09
CA GLN A 149 -40.74 11.21 28.89
C GLN A 149 -40.06 12.44 28.23
N ASP A 150 -40.80 13.57 28.14
CA ASP A 150 -40.24 14.82 27.63
C ASP A 150 -39.02 15.29 28.45
N LEU A 151 -39.10 15.21 29.79
CA LEU A 151 -37.98 15.53 30.66
C LEU A 151 -36.77 14.61 30.41
N LYS A 152 -37.03 13.30 30.32
CA LYS A 152 -35.98 12.32 30.02
C LYS A 152 -35.27 12.61 28.69
N ASN A 153 -36.06 12.96 27.67
CA ASN A 153 -35.51 13.34 26.35
C ASN A 153 -34.66 14.61 26.45
N ALA A 154 -35.16 15.65 27.13
CA ALA A 154 -34.41 16.89 27.31
C ALA A 154 -33.12 16.69 28.12
N GLU A 155 -33.14 15.84 29.15
CA GLU A 155 -31.95 15.47 29.93
C GLU A 155 -30.93 14.73 29.06
N ASN A 156 -31.36 13.79 28.21
CA ASN A 156 -30.51 13.08 27.26
C ASN A 156 -29.88 14.04 26.26
N ASP A 157 -30.64 14.96 25.67
CA ASP A 157 -30.16 15.99 24.75
C ASP A 157 -29.07 16.85 25.41
N TYR A 158 -29.33 17.30 26.65
CA TYR A 158 -28.35 18.07 27.41
C TYR A 158 -27.05 17.28 27.66
N LEU A 159 -27.15 15.98 28.00
CA LEU A 159 -25.98 15.13 28.22
C LEU A 159 -25.19 14.88 26.91
N ILE A 160 -25.88 14.68 25.78
CA ILE A 160 -25.26 14.54 24.47
C ILE A 160 -24.46 15.80 24.12
N ILE A 161 -25.03 16.98 24.29
CA ILE A 161 -24.33 18.25 24.02
C ILE A 161 -23.15 18.42 24.98
N LYS A 162 -23.30 18.09 26.27
CA LYS A 162 -22.31 18.29 27.29
C LYS A 162 -21.16 17.29 27.22
N ARG A 163 -21.42 16.02 26.92
CA ARG A 163 -20.47 14.90 27.04
C ARG A 163 -20.27 14.10 25.74
N GLY A 164 -21.03 14.39 24.68
CA GLY A 164 -21.04 13.60 23.44
C GLY A 164 -21.84 12.29 23.51
N SER A 165 -22.41 11.97 24.67
CA SER A 165 -23.19 10.72 24.87
C SER A 165 -24.21 10.88 25.99
N ALA A 166 -25.38 10.25 25.86
CA ALA A 166 -26.41 10.15 26.90
C ALA A 166 -26.28 8.87 27.74
N GLY A 167 -25.39 7.95 27.41
CA GLY A 167 -25.18 6.69 28.12
C GLY A 167 -24.61 6.86 29.53
N SER A 168 -24.96 5.96 30.45
CA SER A 168 -24.51 6.01 31.83
C SER A 168 -22.98 5.86 32.00
N SER A 169 -22.29 5.27 31.05
CA SER A 169 -20.83 5.13 31.06
C SER A 169 -20.10 6.30 30.42
N GLY A 170 -20.81 7.28 29.80
CA GLY A 170 -20.22 8.49 29.22
C GLY A 170 -19.22 8.27 28.07
N ALA A 171 -18.94 7.02 27.73
CA ALA A 171 -17.80 6.63 26.92
C ALA A 171 -18.14 6.26 25.47
N GLY A 172 -19.41 6.26 25.06
CA GLY A 172 -19.82 5.67 23.77
C GLY A 172 -19.16 6.34 22.57
N ASN A 173 -19.20 7.67 22.48
CA ASN A 173 -18.68 8.40 21.31
C ASN A 173 -17.36 9.13 21.58
N THR A 174 -16.93 9.22 22.83
CA THR A 174 -15.68 9.88 23.23
C THR A 174 -14.48 8.95 23.20
N ASN A 175 -14.73 7.65 23.32
CA ASN A 175 -13.68 6.64 23.29
C ASN A 175 -13.41 6.24 21.85
N ILE A 176 -12.17 6.44 21.42
CA ILE A 176 -11.68 5.99 20.12
C ILE A 176 -11.14 4.59 20.29
N ILE A 177 -11.84 3.63 19.70
CA ILE A 177 -11.54 2.19 19.79
C ILE A 177 -11.07 1.62 18.47
N ALA A 178 -10.24 0.58 18.53
CA ALA A 178 -9.81 -0.18 17.37
C ALA A 178 -10.99 -0.88 16.70
N GLN A 179 -11.20 -0.64 15.41
CA GLN A 179 -12.29 -1.25 14.63
C GLN A 179 -11.92 -2.64 14.12
N MET A 180 -10.63 -2.96 14.03
CA MET A 180 -10.08 -4.25 13.66
C MET A 180 -8.93 -4.65 14.57
N SER A 181 -8.57 -5.93 14.55
CA SER A 181 -7.33 -6.40 15.19
C SER A 181 -6.17 -6.22 14.23
N GLY A 182 -5.00 -5.81 14.73
CA GLY A 182 -3.84 -5.56 13.89
C GLY A 182 -2.72 -4.84 14.65
N THR A 183 -1.92 -4.09 13.92
CA THR A 183 -0.85 -3.24 14.46
C THR A 183 -1.15 -1.79 14.14
N ILE A 184 -0.96 -0.89 15.09
CA ILE A 184 -1.05 0.56 14.85
C ILE A 184 0.17 0.95 14.02
N LEU A 185 -0.05 1.47 12.81
CA LEU A 185 1.02 1.91 11.92
C LEU A 185 1.51 3.29 12.32
N GLU A 186 0.58 4.22 12.54
CA GLU A 186 0.87 5.61 12.89
C GLU A 186 -0.24 6.21 13.75
N ILE A 187 0.11 7.22 14.54
CA ILE A 187 -0.80 8.05 15.32
C ILE A 187 -0.56 9.50 14.92
N LEU A 188 -1.50 10.09 14.21
CA LEU A 188 -1.36 11.41 13.59
C LEU A 188 -1.73 12.58 14.52
N VAL A 189 -2.18 12.28 15.74
CA VAL A 189 -2.66 13.29 16.70
C VAL A 189 -1.92 13.18 18.03
N LYS A 190 -1.88 14.29 18.75
CA LYS A 190 -1.30 14.41 20.10
C LYS A 190 -2.35 14.85 21.11
N GLU A 191 -2.06 14.64 22.39
CA GLU A 191 -2.89 15.21 23.47
C GLU A 191 -2.97 16.72 23.34
N GLY A 192 -4.18 17.26 23.41
CA GLY A 192 -4.47 18.68 23.18
C GLY A 192 -4.87 19.05 21.75
N ASP A 193 -4.69 18.17 20.76
CA ASP A 193 -5.06 18.45 19.38
C ASP A 193 -6.58 18.47 19.22
N GLN A 194 -7.07 19.41 18.38
CA GLN A 194 -8.46 19.48 18.00
C GLN A 194 -8.77 18.52 16.86
N VAL A 195 -9.80 17.71 17.02
CA VAL A 195 -10.26 16.73 16.03
C VAL A 195 -11.70 17.01 15.62
N ILE A 196 -11.99 16.74 14.36
CA ILE A 196 -13.32 16.90 13.76
C ILE A 196 -13.81 15.56 13.22
N GLN A 197 -15.10 15.30 13.40
CA GLN A 197 -15.74 14.11 12.84
C GLN A 197 -15.83 14.17 11.32
N SER A 198 -15.85 13.00 10.68
CA SER A 198 -16.14 12.87 9.24
C SER A 198 -17.61 13.19 8.97
N ASN A 199 -17.88 13.94 7.91
CA ASN A 199 -19.22 14.23 7.40
C ASN A 199 -19.20 14.37 5.86
N ASN A 200 -20.35 14.64 5.24
CA ASN A 200 -20.45 14.74 3.77
C ASN A 200 -19.57 15.84 3.14
N PHE A 201 -19.10 16.82 3.91
CA PHE A 201 -18.29 17.94 3.45
C PHE A 201 -16.83 17.84 3.90
N ASN A 202 -16.52 16.97 4.86
CA ASN A 202 -15.19 16.86 5.44
C ASN A 202 -14.85 15.40 5.75
N ALA A 203 -13.66 14.96 5.28
CA ALA A 203 -13.16 13.61 5.53
C ALA A 203 -12.90 13.30 7.02
N GLY A 204 -12.90 14.34 7.88
CA GLY A 204 -12.58 14.19 9.30
C GLY A 204 -11.08 14.07 9.58
N THR A 205 -10.72 14.15 10.85
CA THR A 205 -9.33 13.99 11.30
C THR A 205 -9.01 12.52 11.48
N THR A 206 -7.97 12.00 10.81
CA THR A 206 -7.46 10.66 11.07
C THR A 206 -6.66 10.67 12.38
N ILE A 207 -7.05 9.83 13.33
CA ILE A 207 -6.38 9.73 14.65
C ILE A 207 -5.24 8.72 14.58
N ALA A 208 -5.50 7.55 14.02
CA ALA A 208 -4.54 6.48 13.87
C ALA A 208 -4.85 5.65 12.64
N SER A 209 -3.87 4.93 12.10
CA SER A 209 -4.08 3.87 11.12
C SER A 209 -3.74 2.51 11.74
N ILE A 210 -4.56 1.49 11.43
CA ILE A 210 -4.39 0.11 11.89
C ILE A 210 -4.38 -0.79 10.67
N ALA A 211 -3.44 -1.74 10.66
CA ALA A 211 -3.34 -2.71 9.59
C ALA A 211 -3.04 -4.13 10.09
N ASP A 212 -3.46 -5.12 9.32
CA ASP A 212 -3.05 -6.50 9.50
C ASP A 212 -1.71 -6.75 8.80
N MET A 213 -0.63 -6.78 9.58
CA MET A 213 0.73 -6.98 9.06
C MET A 213 1.04 -8.43 8.65
N SER A 214 0.12 -9.37 8.88
CA SER A 214 0.28 -10.77 8.45
C SER A 214 0.03 -10.98 6.96
N LYS A 215 -0.71 -10.06 6.34
CA LYS A 215 -1.09 -10.10 4.93
C LYS A 215 -0.58 -8.87 4.20
N MET A 216 0.53 -9.05 3.52
CA MET A 216 1.16 -7.96 2.78
C MET A 216 0.99 -8.17 1.28
N ILE A 217 0.82 -7.08 0.57
CA ILE A 217 0.76 -7.06 -0.90
C ILE A 217 1.85 -6.14 -1.45
N PHE A 218 2.36 -6.49 -2.61
CA PHE A 218 3.10 -5.57 -3.44
C PHE A 218 2.11 -4.73 -4.25
N GLU A 219 2.16 -3.43 -4.13
CA GLU A 219 1.46 -2.48 -4.99
C GLU A 219 2.50 -1.72 -5.81
N GLY A 220 2.48 -1.93 -7.13
CA GLY A 220 3.44 -1.34 -8.06
C GLY A 220 2.79 -0.83 -9.33
N LYS A 221 3.63 -0.28 -10.20
CA LYS A 221 3.25 0.30 -11.48
C LYS A 221 4.06 -0.33 -12.59
N VAL A 222 3.41 -0.59 -13.73
CA VAL A 222 4.00 -1.15 -14.94
C VAL A 222 3.66 -0.24 -16.10
N ASP A 223 4.59 -0.10 -17.03
CA ASP A 223 4.44 0.68 -18.25
C ASP A 223 3.37 0.08 -19.20
N GLU A 224 2.72 0.93 -19.99
CA GLU A 224 1.70 0.55 -20.98
C GLU A 224 2.20 -0.50 -21.96
N SER A 225 3.46 -0.42 -22.38
CA SER A 225 4.05 -1.36 -23.35
C SER A 225 4.16 -2.79 -22.85
N GLU A 226 4.16 -2.97 -21.52
CA GLU A 226 4.35 -4.25 -20.83
C GLU A 226 3.06 -4.82 -20.24
N VAL A 227 2.11 -3.96 -19.83
CA VAL A 227 0.88 -4.39 -19.13
C VAL A 227 0.03 -5.35 -19.98
N GLY A 228 0.00 -5.18 -21.30
CA GLY A 228 -0.73 -6.08 -22.20
C GLY A 228 -0.24 -7.53 -22.24
N LYS A 229 0.96 -7.79 -21.70
CA LYS A 229 1.57 -9.12 -21.61
C LYS A 229 1.30 -9.81 -20.27
N LEU A 230 0.74 -9.06 -19.30
CA LEU A 230 0.51 -9.55 -17.95
C LEU A 230 -0.79 -10.33 -17.84
N VAL A 231 -0.76 -11.44 -17.11
CA VAL A 231 -1.93 -12.27 -16.83
C VAL A 231 -2.06 -12.45 -15.32
N LYS A 232 -3.29 -12.44 -14.82
CA LYS A 232 -3.54 -12.77 -13.40
C LYS A 232 -3.02 -14.17 -13.08
N GLY A 233 -2.39 -14.32 -11.91
CA GLY A 233 -1.78 -15.58 -11.48
C GLY A 233 -0.32 -15.74 -11.90
N THR A 234 0.26 -14.78 -12.67
CA THR A 234 1.68 -14.78 -13.01
C THR A 234 2.55 -14.73 -11.77
N ASP A 235 3.57 -15.56 -11.72
CA ASP A 235 4.55 -15.58 -10.64
C ASP A 235 5.47 -14.35 -10.73
N ILE A 236 5.70 -13.75 -9.59
CA ILE A 236 6.48 -12.53 -9.40
C ILE A 236 7.53 -12.78 -8.33
N GLU A 237 8.74 -12.31 -8.55
CA GLU A 237 9.80 -12.24 -7.55
C GLU A 237 9.91 -10.81 -7.04
N VAL A 238 9.53 -10.56 -5.78
CA VAL A 238 9.59 -9.25 -5.15
C VAL A 238 10.89 -9.11 -4.37
N SER A 239 11.67 -8.09 -4.70
CA SER A 239 12.88 -7.70 -3.97
C SER A 239 12.59 -6.43 -3.19
N ILE A 240 12.73 -6.49 -1.86
CA ILE A 240 12.47 -5.37 -0.95
C ILE A 240 13.80 -4.66 -0.68
N GLY A 241 13.86 -3.35 -0.91
CA GLY A 241 15.10 -2.59 -0.77
C GLY A 241 15.72 -2.64 0.63
N ALA A 242 14.88 -2.73 1.68
CA ALA A 242 15.35 -2.83 3.06
C ALA A 242 15.91 -4.23 3.44
N ILE A 243 15.68 -5.27 2.61
CA ILE A 243 16.09 -6.64 2.88
C ILE A 243 16.98 -7.12 1.72
N ALA A 244 18.27 -6.86 1.85
CA ALA A 244 19.21 -7.18 0.78
C ALA A 244 19.34 -8.71 0.58
N GLY A 245 19.44 -9.12 -0.69
CA GLY A 245 19.76 -10.49 -1.07
C GLY A 245 18.62 -11.51 -0.97
N LYS A 246 17.42 -11.13 -0.51
CA LYS A 246 16.25 -12.02 -0.45
C LYS A 246 15.19 -11.61 -1.46
N LYS A 247 14.63 -12.61 -2.13
CA LYS A 247 13.47 -12.48 -3.02
C LYS A 247 12.28 -13.18 -2.40
N PHE A 248 11.14 -12.50 -2.39
CA PHE A 248 9.87 -13.03 -1.91
C PHE A 248 9.03 -13.44 -3.11
N LEU A 249 8.46 -14.62 -3.04
CA LEU A 249 7.52 -15.06 -4.07
C LEU A 249 6.19 -14.34 -3.90
N ALA A 250 5.64 -13.90 -5.02
CA ALA A 250 4.33 -13.26 -5.05
C ALA A 250 3.52 -13.71 -6.26
N LYS A 251 2.20 -13.56 -6.19
CA LYS A 251 1.29 -13.85 -7.31
C LYS A 251 0.50 -12.62 -7.69
N LEU A 252 0.52 -12.30 -8.99
CA LEU A 252 -0.25 -11.19 -9.55
C LEU A 252 -1.74 -11.46 -9.42
N ASN A 253 -2.44 -10.70 -8.56
CA ASN A 253 -3.87 -10.87 -8.33
C ASN A 253 -4.72 -9.78 -9.01
N PHE A 254 -4.14 -8.59 -9.24
CA PHE A 254 -4.87 -7.46 -9.79
C PHE A 254 -4.02 -6.67 -10.79
N ILE A 255 -4.65 -6.30 -11.90
CA ILE A 255 -4.13 -5.38 -12.91
C ILE A 255 -5.20 -4.31 -13.10
N ALA A 256 -4.85 -3.03 -12.94
CA ALA A 256 -5.80 -1.94 -13.08
C ALA A 256 -6.32 -1.86 -14.52
N PRO A 257 -7.65 -1.74 -14.74
CA PRO A 257 -8.21 -1.61 -16.08
C PRO A 257 -7.99 -0.21 -16.68
N LYS A 258 -7.54 0.76 -15.87
CA LYS A 258 -7.28 2.15 -16.28
C LYS A 258 -5.84 2.52 -15.93
N GLY A 259 -5.12 3.05 -16.92
CA GLY A 259 -3.81 3.67 -16.71
C GLY A 259 -3.94 5.07 -16.11
N THR A 260 -2.88 5.50 -15.45
CA THR A 260 -2.68 6.88 -14.95
C THR A 260 -1.44 7.45 -15.59
N GLU A 261 -1.53 8.69 -16.07
CA GLU A 261 -0.37 9.39 -16.62
C GLU A 261 0.44 10.00 -15.47
N GLU A 262 1.71 9.63 -15.38
CA GLU A 262 2.67 10.20 -14.44
C GLU A 262 3.98 10.51 -15.17
N GLY A 263 4.44 11.75 -15.06
CA GLY A 263 5.71 12.17 -15.67
C GLY A 263 5.77 12.00 -17.18
N GLY A 264 4.62 12.04 -17.89
CA GLY A 264 4.53 11.87 -19.33
C GLY A 264 4.52 10.42 -19.83
N ALA A 265 4.45 9.43 -18.92
CA ALA A 265 4.29 8.02 -19.25
C ALA A 265 2.99 7.48 -18.67
N VAL A 266 2.30 6.60 -19.43
CA VAL A 266 1.10 5.92 -18.95
C VAL A 266 1.51 4.68 -18.17
N GLN A 267 1.10 4.62 -16.91
CA GLN A 267 1.41 3.53 -16.02
C GLN A 267 0.13 2.85 -15.50
N PHE A 268 0.19 1.55 -15.35
CA PHE A 268 -0.90 0.73 -14.84
C PHE A 268 -0.55 0.19 -13.46
N LYS A 269 -1.47 0.38 -12.52
CA LYS A 269 -1.34 -0.16 -11.16
C LYS A 269 -1.54 -1.67 -11.19
N ILE A 270 -0.64 -2.38 -10.51
CA ILE A 270 -0.74 -3.82 -10.27
C ILE A 270 -0.66 -4.11 -8.79
N LYS A 271 -1.28 -5.23 -8.38
CA LYS A 271 -1.14 -5.75 -7.02
C LYS A 271 -0.82 -7.24 -7.08
N ALA A 272 0.05 -7.66 -6.17
CA ALA A 272 0.42 -9.06 -6.02
C ALA A 272 0.47 -9.45 -4.54
N ASP A 273 -0.06 -10.62 -4.22
CA ASP A 273 -0.02 -11.18 -2.87
C ASP A 273 1.39 -11.71 -2.60
N VAL A 274 2.03 -11.16 -1.58
CA VAL A 274 3.41 -11.53 -1.20
C VAL A 274 3.35 -12.65 -0.17
N SER A 275 4.01 -13.78 -0.48
CA SER A 275 4.20 -14.85 0.49
C SER A 275 5.32 -14.47 1.44
N LEU A 276 4.96 -14.22 2.70
CA LEU A 276 5.91 -13.88 3.75
C LEU A 276 6.33 -15.15 4.48
N ASP A 277 7.62 -15.24 4.80
CA ASP A 277 8.12 -16.21 5.77
C ASP A 277 8.03 -15.59 7.17
N ASP A 278 7.65 -16.37 8.17
CA ASP A 278 7.45 -15.92 9.56
C ASP A 278 8.69 -15.26 10.21
N ASP A 279 9.87 -15.50 9.62
CA ASP A 279 11.14 -14.98 10.13
C ASP A 279 11.39 -13.49 9.84
N PHE A 280 10.57 -12.84 9.00
CA PHE A 280 10.82 -11.47 8.57
C PHE A 280 9.68 -10.54 8.91
N PHE A 281 9.99 -9.54 9.75
CA PHE A 281 9.08 -8.42 9.99
C PHE A 281 9.27 -7.36 8.89
N ILE A 282 8.30 -7.28 7.96
CA ILE A 282 8.28 -6.29 6.88
C ILE A 282 7.43 -5.10 7.33
N ARG A 283 8.01 -3.90 7.31
CA ARG A 283 7.26 -2.67 7.60
C ARG A 283 6.45 -2.25 6.39
N ALA A 284 5.27 -1.68 6.65
CA ALA A 284 4.43 -1.06 5.63
C ALA A 284 5.19 0.09 4.94
N GLY A 285 5.03 0.20 3.62
CA GLY A 285 5.62 1.26 2.83
C GLY A 285 7.05 1.01 2.35
N TYR A 286 7.67 -0.15 2.65
CA TYR A 286 8.98 -0.45 2.08
C TYR A 286 8.95 -0.46 0.55
N SER A 287 9.91 0.25 -0.05
CA SER A 287 10.11 0.24 -1.50
C SER A 287 10.52 -1.14 -1.98
N ALA A 288 9.93 -1.58 -3.07
CA ALA A 288 10.17 -2.89 -3.63
C ALA A 288 10.17 -2.86 -5.16
N ASN A 289 10.95 -3.76 -5.75
CA ASN A 289 10.94 -4.03 -7.18
C ASN A 289 10.43 -5.45 -7.39
N ALA A 290 9.54 -5.60 -8.35
CA ALA A 290 8.94 -6.86 -8.71
C ALA A 290 9.39 -7.30 -10.10
N ASP A 291 10.11 -8.39 -10.18
CA ASP A 291 10.47 -9.08 -11.42
C ASP A 291 9.28 -9.97 -11.84
N ILE A 292 8.55 -9.58 -12.86
CA ILE A 292 7.37 -10.31 -13.37
C ILE A 292 7.82 -11.24 -14.50
N ILE A 293 7.64 -12.54 -14.33
CA ILE A 293 8.06 -13.55 -15.29
C ILE A 293 7.03 -13.64 -16.42
N LEU A 294 7.37 -13.10 -17.58
CA LEU A 294 6.50 -13.14 -18.77
C LEU A 294 6.57 -14.46 -19.53
N VAL A 295 7.79 -14.97 -19.69
CA VAL A 295 8.04 -16.24 -20.39
C VAL A 295 9.21 -16.92 -19.73
N LYS A 296 9.06 -18.19 -19.42
CA LYS A 296 10.12 -19.08 -18.97
C LYS A 296 10.22 -20.24 -19.96
N LYS A 297 11.40 -20.44 -20.54
CA LYS A 297 11.71 -21.58 -21.40
C LYS A 297 12.89 -22.34 -20.82
N ASP A 298 12.63 -23.53 -20.34
CA ASP A 298 13.63 -24.39 -19.76
C ASP A 298 14.36 -25.20 -20.85
N SER A 299 15.66 -25.46 -20.62
CA SER A 299 16.48 -26.34 -21.46
C SER A 299 16.55 -25.96 -22.95
N VAL A 300 16.55 -24.64 -23.23
CA VAL A 300 16.78 -24.16 -24.61
C VAL A 300 18.26 -24.14 -24.92
N LEU A 301 18.58 -24.39 -26.20
CA LEU A 301 19.94 -24.26 -26.70
C LEU A 301 20.31 -22.79 -26.81
N ALA A 302 21.36 -22.38 -26.14
CA ALA A 302 21.83 -21.00 -26.11
C ALA A 302 23.30 -20.90 -26.52
N ILE A 303 23.67 -19.74 -27.05
CA ILE A 303 25.05 -19.34 -27.32
C ILE A 303 25.31 -18.00 -26.63
N LYS A 304 26.55 -17.71 -26.28
CA LYS A 304 26.92 -16.42 -25.72
C LYS A 304 26.74 -15.29 -26.73
N GLU A 305 26.17 -14.17 -26.31
CA GLU A 305 25.91 -13.00 -27.13
C GLU A 305 27.17 -12.46 -27.84
N GLY A 306 28.33 -12.53 -27.16
CA GLY A 306 29.62 -12.10 -27.71
C GLY A 306 30.07 -12.88 -28.97
N LEU A 307 29.44 -14.02 -29.28
CA LEU A 307 29.68 -14.80 -30.50
C LEU A 307 28.81 -14.38 -31.68
N LEU A 308 27.83 -13.50 -31.44
CA LEU A 308 26.95 -12.98 -32.49
C LEU A 308 27.57 -11.76 -33.15
N ARG A 309 27.59 -11.76 -34.47
CA ARG A 309 27.88 -10.57 -35.27
C ARG A 309 26.57 -10.06 -35.86
N PHE A 310 26.32 -8.76 -35.69
CA PHE A 310 25.15 -8.11 -36.30
C PHE A 310 25.57 -7.40 -37.57
N ASP A 311 24.89 -7.68 -38.67
CA ASP A 311 25.02 -6.92 -39.89
C ASP A 311 24.30 -5.58 -39.67
N LYS A 312 25.01 -4.49 -39.93
CA LYS A 312 24.48 -3.13 -39.74
C LYS A 312 23.45 -2.72 -40.79
N GLU A 313 23.48 -3.35 -41.96
CA GLU A 313 22.58 -3.00 -43.06
C GLU A 313 21.26 -3.79 -43.08
N THR A 314 21.32 -5.07 -42.66
CA THR A 314 20.18 -5.97 -42.70
C THR A 314 19.54 -6.24 -41.34
N ALA A 315 20.14 -5.77 -40.22
CA ALA A 315 19.74 -6.02 -38.86
C ALA A 315 19.60 -7.53 -38.50
N VAL A 316 20.26 -8.41 -39.26
CA VAL A 316 20.26 -9.85 -39.03
C VAL A 316 21.52 -10.27 -38.27
N SER A 317 21.37 -11.11 -37.24
CA SER A 317 22.49 -11.71 -36.56
C SER A 317 22.96 -12.97 -37.29
N TYR A 318 24.26 -13.12 -37.46
CA TYR A 318 24.86 -14.34 -38.00
C TYR A 318 26.02 -14.81 -37.17
N THR A 319 26.27 -16.11 -37.23
CA THR A 319 27.45 -16.78 -36.65
C THR A 319 28.31 -17.33 -37.75
N HIS A 320 29.65 -17.25 -37.61
CA HIS A 320 30.55 -17.99 -38.48
C HIS A 320 30.50 -19.48 -38.12
N LEU A 321 29.62 -20.24 -38.82
CA LEU A 321 29.64 -21.70 -38.75
C LEU A 321 30.71 -22.19 -39.71
N ARG A 322 31.71 -22.94 -39.21
CA ARG A 322 32.62 -23.68 -40.03
C ARG A 322 31.89 -24.96 -40.46
N ALA A 323 31.51 -25.04 -41.72
CA ALA A 323 31.09 -26.31 -42.28
C ALA A 323 32.29 -27.25 -42.29
N HIS A 324 32.21 -28.36 -41.60
CA HIS A 324 33.08 -29.49 -41.81
C HIS A 324 32.57 -30.12 -43.11
N GLU A 325 33.23 -29.87 -44.23
CA GLU A 325 33.13 -30.72 -45.39
C GLU A 325 33.79 -32.05 -45.01
N THR A 326 32.99 -33.07 -44.73
CA THR A 326 33.41 -34.47 -44.79
C THR A 326 33.63 -34.80 -46.22
N HIS A 327 34.88 -34.84 -46.65
CA HIS A 327 35.24 -35.49 -47.89
C HIS A 327 35.23 -37.00 -47.58
N ASP A 328 34.19 -37.67 -48.04
CA ASP A 328 34.18 -39.13 -48.18
C ASP A 328 34.93 -39.46 -49.48
N ASP A 329 36.09 -40.11 -49.35
CA ASP A 329 36.74 -40.91 -50.39
C ASP A 329 36.20 -42.35 -50.37
#